data_ae8421ef47e3f31183697544b6e4db51
#
_entry.id   ae8421ef47e3f31183697544b6e4db51
#
_cell.length_a   1.000
_cell.length_b   1.000
_cell.length_c   1.000
_cell.angle_alpha   90.00
_cell.angle_beta   90.00
_cell.angle_gamma   90.00
#
_symmetry.space_group_name_H-M   'P 1'
#
loop_
_entity.id
_entity.type
_entity.pdbx_description
1 polymer ?
#
loop_
_entity_poly.entity_id
_entity_poly.type
_entity_poly.pdbx_seq_one_letter_code
_entity_poly.pdbx_strand_id
1 'polypeptide(L)'
;MYRRICSLLLLSAAFAAGCRSTDTTAVSTYAEAAVLCEKVLPVTGTFLNLAYQDLRNKYTNPLGSDNTDSALWRAKVSEMKKMGMEYLVLMAVANEGLSYYPSSLMEWQYPKWRQSPVEAIMEAASENGMKVFMSTGWAKDQDDNLRDPAIKGRQIEMMTELARIYGRHPAMYGWYLPVEDCFGPVLSDYAVDAVNALTAKARELTPGKKILISPYGIFNSDFDDPRYAEQVCRLDVDIIAYQDEIGCVREKYPLTRLRENWKKLREIHDKAGIEMWANCESFTWEGNTNDRASALVPASFSRFLSQQIAASAGGVDRIISFMFVGIYDDPSSEYRLGQPRLSAQAHSEYMSWFAGEKYWKVVENSLRGVYGQAASEDPGNVRWKKFPQGISEVIVAVDQECAIESVLVRMLNCRKDGITPPDKLSLSVSDDGINYRMIRITDAPSFVNNRHDAYIDHILFDDLGIQSGIIKIKVAFHSQNTTFIDELIINPEV
;
A
#
# COMPACT_ATOMS: atom_id res chain seq x y z
N MET A 1 22.81 -18.56 -0.22
CA MET A 1 23.06 -17.13 -0.25
C MET A 1 21.77 -16.30 -0.12
N TYR A 2 20.65 -16.76 -0.64
CA TYR A 2 19.35 -16.04 -0.61
C TYR A 2 18.53 -16.14 0.70
N ARG A 3 19.02 -16.79 1.74
CA ARG A 3 18.23 -17.09 2.96
C ARG A 3 18.00 -15.89 3.91
N ARG A 4 18.63 -14.74 3.69
CA ARG A 4 18.61 -13.62 4.64
C ARG A 4 18.00 -12.31 4.14
N ILE A 5 17.69 -12.17 2.87
CA ILE A 5 17.18 -10.90 2.30
C ILE A 5 15.79 -10.49 2.84
N CYS A 6 15.12 -11.35 3.56
CA CYS A 6 13.77 -11.10 4.07
C CYS A 6 13.66 -10.85 5.57
N SER A 7 14.74 -10.46 6.24
CA SER A 7 14.66 -10.01 7.64
C SER A 7 13.92 -8.67 7.82
N LEU A 8 13.43 -8.12 6.73
CA LEU A 8 12.91 -6.76 6.58
C LEU A 8 11.68 -6.41 7.44
N LEU A 9 11.13 -7.31 8.23
CA LEU A 9 9.90 -7.03 8.97
C LEU A 9 9.82 -7.76 10.33
N LEU A 10 10.95 -8.05 10.96
CA LEU A 10 10.99 -8.97 12.08
C LEU A 10 10.89 -8.35 13.50
N LEU A 11 10.91 -7.05 13.68
CA LEU A 11 11.12 -6.45 15.00
C LEU A 11 9.87 -5.92 15.73
N SER A 12 8.65 -6.08 15.22
CA SER A 12 7.46 -5.56 15.94
C SER A 12 6.62 -6.61 16.67
N ALA A 13 7.13 -7.82 16.92
CA ALA A 13 6.35 -8.90 17.52
C ALA A 13 6.43 -9.03 19.05
N ALA A 14 7.08 -8.12 19.75
CA ALA A 14 7.15 -8.19 21.21
C ALA A 14 6.55 -6.90 21.80
N PHE A 15 5.28 -6.90 22.06
CA PHE A 15 4.53 -6.18 23.10
C PHE A 15 3.06 -6.00 22.69
N ALA A 16 2.29 -7.06 22.73
CA ALA A 16 0.85 -6.97 22.77
C ALA A 16 0.39 -7.47 24.16
N ALA A 17 0.55 -6.64 25.17
CA ALA A 17 -0.09 -6.83 26.45
C ALA A 17 -0.90 -5.57 26.76
N GLY A 18 -2.20 -5.69 26.62
CA GLY A 18 -3.18 -5.04 27.46
C GLY A 18 -3.41 -3.55 27.28
N CYS A 19 -4.36 -3.17 26.45
CA CYS A 19 -5.30 -2.11 26.82
C CYS A 19 -6.66 -2.44 26.20
N ARG A 20 -7.57 -2.98 27.01
CA ARG A 20 -9.00 -2.95 26.70
C ARG A 20 -9.47 -1.54 27.02
N SER A 21 -9.59 -0.70 26.02
CA SER A 21 -10.47 0.46 26.13
C SER A 21 -11.82 0.08 25.52
N THR A 22 -12.84 0.04 26.37
CA THR A 22 -14.24 0.00 25.97
C THR A 22 -14.61 1.38 25.44
N ASP A 23 -14.20 1.71 24.23
CA ASP A 23 -14.67 2.93 23.60
C ASP A 23 -15.76 2.57 22.59
N THR A 24 -17.00 2.78 23.03
CA THR A 24 -18.21 2.70 22.21
C THR A 24 -18.41 3.97 21.38
N THR A 25 -17.35 4.63 20.97
CA THR A 25 -17.45 5.79 20.08
C THR A 25 -17.76 5.33 18.66
N ALA A 26 -18.78 5.95 18.13
CA ALA A 26 -19.39 5.77 16.83
C ALA A 26 -18.42 5.25 15.76
N VAL A 27 -18.69 4.03 15.29
CA VAL A 27 -18.06 3.46 14.12
C VAL A 27 -18.32 4.42 12.96
N SER A 28 -17.32 5.23 12.61
CA SER A 28 -17.35 6.01 11.40
C SER A 28 -17.48 5.05 10.23
N THR A 29 -18.53 5.18 9.47
CA THR A 29 -18.80 4.29 8.34
C THR A 29 -17.77 4.55 7.25
N TYR A 30 -17.45 3.53 6.46
CA TYR A 30 -16.67 3.68 5.24
C TYR A 30 -17.23 4.79 4.34
N ALA A 31 -18.56 4.91 4.31
CA ALA A 31 -19.31 5.98 3.69
C ALA A 31 -18.96 7.37 4.23
N GLU A 32 -18.76 7.52 5.55
CA GLU A 32 -18.31 8.80 6.13
C GLU A 32 -16.86 9.13 5.76
N ALA A 33 -16.03 8.12 5.55
CA ALA A 33 -14.68 8.33 5.04
C ALA A 33 -14.70 8.89 3.61
N ALA A 34 -15.58 8.39 2.78
CA ALA A 34 -15.72 8.84 1.40
C ALA A 34 -16.41 10.21 1.27
N VAL A 35 -17.38 10.55 2.13
CA VAL A 35 -18.03 11.89 2.17
C VAL A 35 -17.03 13.04 2.44
N LEU A 36 -15.91 12.73 3.06
CA LEU A 36 -14.90 13.74 3.42
C LEU A 36 -13.78 13.89 2.38
N CYS A 37 -13.83 13.14 1.29
CA CYS A 37 -12.80 13.16 0.26
C CYS A 37 -13.41 13.54 -1.09
N GLU A 38 -13.20 14.77 -1.52
CA GLU A 38 -13.67 15.24 -2.85
C GLU A 38 -12.94 14.54 -3.99
N LYS A 39 -11.70 14.09 -3.74
CA LYS A 39 -10.86 13.44 -4.74
C LYS A 39 -9.90 12.44 -4.09
N VAL A 40 -9.89 11.22 -4.60
CA VAL A 40 -8.87 10.24 -4.21
C VAL A 40 -7.58 10.50 -4.96
N LEU A 41 -6.50 10.69 -4.21
CA LEU A 41 -5.19 10.88 -4.79
C LEU A 41 -4.72 9.60 -5.49
N PRO A 42 -4.22 9.68 -6.73
CA PRO A 42 -3.59 8.54 -7.38
C PRO A 42 -2.24 8.22 -6.71
N VAL A 43 -1.75 7.01 -6.97
CA VAL A 43 -0.39 6.64 -6.59
C VAL A 43 0.59 7.36 -7.52
N THR A 44 1.34 8.30 -6.96
CA THR A 44 2.29 9.12 -7.73
C THR A 44 3.72 8.64 -7.64
N GLY A 45 3.99 7.59 -6.88
CA GLY A 45 5.32 7.00 -6.75
C GLY A 45 5.28 5.62 -6.11
N THR A 46 6.40 4.97 -6.08
CA THR A 46 6.51 3.63 -5.50
C THR A 46 7.92 3.32 -5.02
N PHE A 47 8.00 2.44 -4.04
CA PHE A 47 9.25 1.78 -3.71
C PHE A 47 9.60 0.75 -4.78
N LEU A 48 10.83 0.80 -5.23
CA LEU A 48 11.43 -0.20 -6.09
C LEU A 48 12.43 -1.01 -5.28
N ASN A 49 12.05 -2.23 -4.97
CA ASN A 49 12.96 -3.19 -4.40
C ASN A 49 13.58 -4.03 -5.53
N LEU A 50 14.89 -4.19 -5.52
CA LEU A 50 15.60 -4.96 -6.54
C LEU A 50 15.40 -6.46 -6.37
N ALA A 51 15.11 -6.91 -5.14
CA ALA A 51 14.74 -8.29 -4.83
C ALA A 51 13.23 -8.41 -4.66
N TYR A 52 12.64 -9.48 -5.22
CA TYR A 52 11.26 -9.86 -4.91
C TYR A 52 11.22 -10.67 -3.63
N GLN A 53 10.35 -10.29 -2.71
CA GLN A 53 10.26 -10.96 -1.40
C GLN A 53 9.47 -12.26 -1.50
N ASP A 54 10.21 -13.35 -1.66
CA ASP A 54 9.70 -14.73 -1.74
C ASP A 54 10.82 -15.70 -1.31
N LEU A 55 10.90 -16.01 -0.02
CA LEU A 55 11.96 -16.90 0.50
C LEU A 55 11.84 -18.35 0.02
N ARG A 56 10.66 -18.72 -0.48
CA ARG A 56 10.44 -20.06 -1.05
C ARG A 56 10.83 -20.16 -2.50
N ASN A 57 11.21 -19.04 -3.13
CA ASN A 57 11.53 -18.97 -4.56
C ASN A 57 10.43 -19.59 -5.44
N LYS A 58 9.17 -19.38 -5.08
CA LYS A 58 8.03 -19.89 -5.82
C LYS A 58 7.84 -19.16 -7.14
N TYR A 59 8.19 -17.88 -7.15
CA TYR A 59 8.00 -16.97 -8.26
C TYR A 59 9.33 -16.40 -8.76
N THR A 60 9.30 -15.80 -9.94
CA THR A 60 10.50 -15.22 -10.55
C THR A 60 11.01 -14.04 -9.72
N ASN A 61 12.25 -14.16 -9.26
CA ASN A 61 12.95 -13.08 -8.57
C ASN A 61 13.89 -12.37 -9.55
N PRO A 62 13.84 -11.04 -9.67
CA PRO A 62 14.70 -10.31 -10.58
C PRO A 62 16.20 -10.51 -10.31
N LEU A 63 16.59 -10.72 -9.06
CA LEU A 63 17.99 -10.95 -8.70
C LEU A 63 18.45 -12.41 -8.85
N GLY A 64 17.57 -13.32 -9.16
CA GLY A 64 17.87 -14.78 -9.22
C GLY A 64 17.92 -15.36 -10.61
N SER A 65 17.56 -14.59 -11.62
CA SER A 65 17.50 -15.09 -13.01
C SER A 65 18.69 -14.57 -13.82
N ASP A 66 19.15 -15.40 -14.75
CA ASP A 66 20.15 -14.99 -15.76
C ASP A 66 19.62 -13.86 -16.69
N ASN A 67 18.36 -13.50 -16.55
CA ASN A 67 17.64 -12.49 -17.34
C ASN A 67 17.62 -11.09 -16.73
N THR A 68 18.40 -10.82 -15.72
CA THR A 68 18.48 -9.48 -15.10
C THR A 68 19.42 -8.58 -15.89
N ASP A 69 19.12 -8.37 -17.14
CA ASP A 69 19.76 -7.33 -17.92
C ASP A 69 19.10 -5.96 -17.64
N SER A 70 19.72 -4.93 -18.16
CA SER A 70 19.23 -3.56 -18.07
C SER A 70 17.82 -3.39 -18.67
N ALA A 71 17.43 -4.26 -19.60
CA ALA A 71 16.14 -4.18 -20.27
C ALA A 71 14.97 -4.44 -19.33
N LEU A 72 15.12 -5.35 -18.36
CA LEU A 72 14.11 -5.57 -17.30
C LEU A 72 13.82 -4.28 -16.54
N TRP A 73 14.88 -3.63 -16.05
CA TRP A 73 14.69 -2.43 -15.22
C TRP A 73 14.17 -1.24 -16.02
N ARG A 74 14.60 -1.09 -17.26
CA ARG A 74 14.07 -0.09 -18.21
C ARG A 74 12.57 -0.32 -18.45
N ALA A 75 12.16 -1.57 -18.65
CA ALA A 75 10.76 -1.92 -18.83
C ALA A 75 9.94 -1.57 -17.56
N LYS A 76 10.40 -1.96 -16.36
CA LYS A 76 9.70 -1.66 -15.11
C LYS A 76 9.56 -0.16 -14.85
N VAL A 77 10.58 0.63 -15.09
CA VAL A 77 10.49 2.10 -14.96
C VAL A 77 9.50 2.68 -15.97
N SER A 78 9.48 2.18 -17.22
CA SER A 78 8.51 2.60 -18.22
C SER A 78 7.07 2.22 -17.83
N GLU A 79 6.87 1.04 -17.25
CA GLU A 79 5.57 0.59 -16.73
C GLU A 79 5.08 1.51 -15.60
N MET A 80 5.96 1.86 -14.64
CA MET A 80 5.64 2.84 -13.59
C MET A 80 5.19 4.17 -14.17
N LYS A 81 5.90 4.67 -15.18
CA LYS A 81 5.54 5.93 -15.85
C LYS A 81 4.17 5.86 -16.51
N LYS A 82 3.85 4.75 -17.17
CA LYS A 82 2.52 4.53 -17.79
C LYS A 82 1.40 4.51 -16.75
N MET A 83 1.69 4.04 -15.53
CA MET A 83 0.77 4.08 -14.39
C MET A 83 0.61 5.47 -13.75
N GLY A 84 1.23 6.51 -14.32
CA GLY A 84 1.14 7.88 -13.82
C GLY A 84 2.12 8.19 -12.69
N MET A 85 3.06 7.32 -12.38
CA MET A 85 4.04 7.56 -11.33
C MET A 85 5.09 8.58 -11.77
N GLU A 86 5.43 9.48 -10.86
CA GLU A 86 6.47 10.51 -11.02
C GLU A 86 7.71 10.22 -10.18
N TYR A 87 7.50 9.53 -9.05
CA TYR A 87 8.54 9.29 -8.04
C TYR A 87 8.88 7.81 -7.95
N LEU A 88 10.16 7.53 -7.84
CA LEU A 88 10.70 6.21 -7.61
C LEU A 88 11.61 6.27 -6.39
N VAL A 89 11.35 5.43 -5.40
CA VAL A 89 12.19 5.29 -4.21
C VAL A 89 12.98 3.99 -4.33
N LEU A 90 14.27 4.06 -4.54
CA LEU A 90 15.14 2.89 -4.45
C LEU A 90 15.24 2.47 -2.99
N MET A 91 14.67 1.30 -2.63
CA MET A 91 14.65 0.86 -1.25
C MET A 91 16.04 0.58 -0.71
N ALA A 92 16.84 -0.18 -1.48
CA ALA A 92 18.19 -0.50 -1.13
C ALA A 92 19.04 -0.65 -2.39
N VAL A 93 20.24 -0.08 -2.38
CA VAL A 93 21.25 -0.24 -3.43
C VAL A 93 22.41 -1.10 -2.97
N ALA A 94 22.41 -1.51 -1.71
CA ALA A 94 23.34 -2.45 -1.10
C ALA A 94 22.71 -3.15 0.10
N ASN A 95 23.14 -4.39 0.33
CA ASN A 95 22.73 -5.20 1.47
C ASN A 95 23.75 -6.33 1.72
N GLU A 96 23.95 -6.72 2.96
CA GLU A 96 24.88 -7.81 3.37
C GLU A 96 26.31 -7.67 2.82
N GLY A 97 26.81 -6.44 2.70
CA GLY A 97 28.13 -6.15 2.14
C GLY A 97 28.25 -6.26 0.62
N LEU A 98 27.11 -6.48 -0.06
CA LEU A 98 27.02 -6.57 -1.51
C LEU A 98 26.30 -5.37 -2.09
N SER A 99 26.79 -4.82 -3.21
CA SER A 99 26.17 -3.68 -3.89
C SER A 99 25.47 -4.10 -5.18
N TYR A 100 24.48 -3.31 -5.60
CA TYR A 100 23.77 -3.42 -6.88
C TYR A 100 24.24 -2.36 -7.90
N TYR A 101 25.35 -1.68 -7.58
CA TYR A 101 26.06 -0.72 -8.41
C TYR A 101 27.57 -0.97 -8.28
N PRO A 102 28.40 -0.53 -9.23
CA PRO A 102 29.87 -0.69 -9.15
C PRO A 102 30.44 0.12 -7.98
N SER A 103 30.50 -0.50 -6.81
CA SER A 103 31.04 0.10 -5.59
C SER A 103 32.53 -0.19 -5.43
N SER A 104 33.28 0.76 -4.89
CA SER A 104 34.64 0.56 -4.41
C SER A 104 34.72 0.15 -2.93
N LEU A 105 33.57 0.21 -2.23
CA LEU A 105 33.46 -0.06 -0.80
C LEU A 105 32.97 -1.47 -0.49
N MET A 106 32.27 -2.08 -1.43
CA MET A 106 31.61 -3.37 -1.26
C MET A 106 31.79 -4.24 -2.50
N GLU A 107 31.66 -5.55 -2.32
CA GLU A 107 31.64 -6.47 -3.44
C GLU A 107 30.41 -6.20 -4.32
N TRP A 108 30.62 -6.14 -5.63
CA TRP A 108 29.52 -6.05 -6.56
C TRP A 108 28.86 -7.42 -6.73
N GLN A 109 27.59 -7.51 -6.42
CA GLN A 109 26.88 -8.79 -6.34
C GLN A 109 26.77 -9.50 -7.71
N TYR A 110 26.77 -8.74 -8.81
CA TYR A 110 26.54 -9.27 -10.17
C TYR A 110 27.54 -8.78 -11.18
N PRO A 111 28.80 -9.20 -11.08
CA PRO A 111 29.87 -8.72 -11.96
C PRO A 111 29.69 -9.14 -13.44
N LYS A 112 28.75 -10.05 -13.72
CA LYS A 112 28.46 -10.50 -15.09
C LYS A 112 27.59 -9.52 -15.89
N TRP A 113 26.96 -8.56 -15.23
CA TRP A 113 26.09 -7.60 -15.88
C TRP A 113 26.90 -6.52 -16.59
N ARG A 114 26.48 -6.19 -17.82
CA ARG A 114 27.07 -5.10 -18.58
C ARG A 114 26.76 -3.73 -17.98
N GLN A 115 25.63 -3.62 -17.29
CA GLN A 115 25.15 -2.43 -16.64
C GLN A 115 24.54 -2.81 -15.29
N SER A 116 24.77 -2.02 -14.25
CA SER A 116 24.18 -2.26 -12.95
C SER A 116 22.66 -1.98 -12.97
N PRO A 117 21.88 -2.67 -12.13
CA PRO A 117 20.46 -2.37 -11.99
C PRO A 117 20.21 -0.90 -11.62
N VAL A 118 20.99 -0.36 -10.70
CA VAL A 118 20.85 1.03 -10.27
C VAL A 118 21.14 2.00 -11.43
N GLU A 119 22.17 1.76 -12.22
CA GLU A 119 22.47 2.58 -13.40
C GLU A 119 21.32 2.50 -14.44
N ALA A 120 20.85 1.28 -14.75
CA ALA A 120 19.75 1.09 -15.70
C ALA A 120 18.45 1.80 -15.24
N ILE A 121 18.14 1.75 -13.94
CA ILE A 121 16.99 2.44 -13.36
C ILE A 121 17.18 3.96 -13.45
N MET A 122 18.34 4.48 -13.08
CA MET A 122 18.62 5.91 -13.13
C MET A 122 18.51 6.48 -14.55
N GLU A 123 19.09 5.79 -15.53
CA GLU A 123 18.97 6.19 -16.94
C GLU A 123 17.51 6.15 -17.43
N ALA A 124 16.82 5.03 -17.19
CA ALA A 124 15.41 4.89 -17.57
C ALA A 124 14.51 5.93 -16.89
N ALA A 125 14.76 6.24 -15.61
CA ALA A 125 14.04 7.29 -14.92
C ALA A 125 14.27 8.67 -15.54
N SER A 126 15.51 8.97 -15.94
CA SER A 126 15.84 10.21 -16.65
C SER A 126 15.12 10.30 -18.00
N GLU A 127 15.16 9.23 -18.78
CA GLU A 127 14.50 9.15 -20.10
C GLU A 127 12.98 9.34 -19.99
N ASN A 128 12.36 8.86 -18.89
CA ASN A 128 10.93 8.98 -18.63
C ASN A 128 10.55 10.23 -17.82
N GLY A 129 11.49 11.10 -17.48
CA GLY A 129 11.25 12.30 -16.68
C GLY A 129 10.77 12.00 -15.26
N MET A 130 11.19 10.86 -14.69
CA MET A 130 10.87 10.45 -13.32
C MET A 130 11.93 10.95 -12.32
N LYS A 131 11.51 11.08 -11.09
CA LYS A 131 12.32 11.57 -9.97
C LYS A 131 12.70 10.41 -9.06
N VAL A 132 14.00 10.22 -8.81
CA VAL A 132 14.50 9.12 -8.01
C VAL A 132 14.97 9.63 -6.64
N PHE A 133 14.47 8.99 -5.58
CA PHE A 133 15.08 9.03 -4.27
C PHE A 133 16.07 7.89 -4.16
N MET A 134 17.33 8.23 -4.03
CA MET A 134 18.42 7.28 -3.88
C MET A 134 18.53 6.84 -2.42
N SER A 135 18.54 5.53 -2.18
CA SER A 135 18.88 4.98 -0.87
C SER A 135 20.35 4.57 -0.84
N THR A 136 20.94 4.58 0.34
CA THR A 136 22.21 3.91 0.55
C THR A 136 22.03 2.40 0.65
N GLY A 137 20.82 1.92 0.99
CA GLY A 137 20.67 0.59 1.54
C GLY A 137 21.31 0.49 2.91
N TRP A 138 21.70 -0.70 3.31
CA TRP A 138 22.28 -0.97 4.61
C TRP A 138 23.76 -1.35 4.49
N ALA A 139 24.57 -0.84 5.41
CA ALA A 139 26.01 -1.11 5.41
C ALA A 139 26.30 -2.60 5.67
N LYS A 140 25.48 -3.25 6.46
CA LYS A 140 25.53 -4.67 6.77
C LYS A 140 24.22 -5.36 6.47
N ASP A 141 23.19 -5.08 7.25
CA ASP A 141 21.85 -5.61 7.04
C ASP A 141 20.82 -4.59 7.56
N GLN A 142 19.54 -4.93 7.44
CA GLN A 142 18.45 -4.04 7.83
C GLN A 142 18.39 -3.74 9.32
N ASP A 143 18.96 -4.60 10.16
CA ASP A 143 19.06 -4.39 11.60
C ASP A 143 20.26 -3.50 11.97
N ASP A 144 20.86 -2.80 11.01
CA ASP A 144 21.99 -1.92 11.21
C ASP A 144 21.73 -0.88 12.29
N ASN A 145 22.55 -0.94 13.33
CA ASN A 145 22.44 -0.03 14.45
C ASN A 145 23.34 1.20 14.24
N LEU A 146 22.77 2.32 13.84
CA LEU A 146 23.50 3.57 13.62
C LEU A 146 24.10 4.21 14.89
N ARG A 147 23.86 3.64 16.07
CA ARG A 147 24.63 3.98 17.30
C ARG A 147 26.06 3.43 17.24
N ASP A 148 26.27 2.36 16.46
CA ASP A 148 27.60 1.87 16.19
C ASP A 148 28.33 2.83 15.25
N PRO A 149 29.45 3.48 15.70
CA PRO A 149 30.18 4.42 14.86
C PRO A 149 30.73 3.81 13.58
N ALA A 150 31.05 2.51 13.58
CA ALA A 150 31.57 1.82 12.39
C ALA A 150 30.47 1.65 11.34
N ILE A 151 29.26 1.25 11.75
CA ILE A 151 28.09 1.15 10.86
C ILE A 151 27.72 2.53 10.31
N LYS A 152 27.60 3.52 11.19
CA LYS A 152 27.31 4.91 10.79
C LYS A 152 28.38 5.47 9.84
N GLY A 153 29.64 5.21 10.13
CA GLY A 153 30.78 5.63 9.27
C GLY A 153 30.65 4.99 7.87
N ARG A 154 30.37 3.70 7.80
CA ARG A 154 30.17 2.98 6.53
C ARG A 154 29.00 3.54 5.74
N GLN A 155 27.89 3.86 6.41
CA GLN A 155 26.71 4.48 5.78
C GLN A 155 27.08 5.84 5.14
N ILE A 156 27.87 6.66 5.82
CA ILE A 156 28.34 7.94 5.30
C ILE A 156 29.32 7.75 4.12
N GLU A 157 30.18 6.74 4.14
CA GLU A 157 31.06 6.41 3.01
C GLU A 157 30.22 6.01 1.78
N MET A 158 29.21 5.17 1.96
CA MET A 158 28.28 4.76 0.89
C MET A 158 27.55 5.98 0.29
N MET A 159 27.02 6.87 1.13
CA MET A 159 26.40 8.12 0.66
C MET A 159 27.38 8.97 -0.15
N THR A 160 28.62 9.06 0.30
CA THR A 160 29.68 9.82 -0.39
C THR A 160 30.00 9.24 -1.76
N GLU A 161 30.09 7.90 -1.86
CA GLU A 161 30.33 7.22 -3.12
C GLU A 161 29.15 7.40 -4.09
N LEU A 162 27.92 7.19 -3.63
CA LEU A 162 26.70 7.35 -4.43
C LEU A 162 26.51 8.80 -4.90
N ALA A 163 26.80 9.78 -4.05
CA ALA A 163 26.76 11.19 -4.42
C ALA A 163 27.78 11.53 -5.52
N ARG A 164 28.98 10.93 -5.46
CA ARG A 164 29.99 11.09 -6.51
C ARG A 164 29.55 10.50 -7.84
N ILE A 165 28.87 9.34 -7.82
CA ILE A 165 28.43 8.63 -9.03
C ILE A 165 27.15 9.25 -9.59
N TYR A 166 26.13 9.43 -8.75
CA TYR A 166 24.77 9.77 -9.17
C TYR A 166 24.28 11.15 -8.73
N GLY A 167 25.00 11.86 -7.86
CA GLY A 167 24.52 13.13 -7.27
C GLY A 167 24.16 14.23 -8.29
N ARG A 168 24.79 14.19 -9.49
CA ARG A 168 24.50 15.11 -10.60
C ARG A 168 23.61 14.49 -11.69
N HIS A 169 23.17 13.24 -11.50
CA HIS A 169 22.34 12.57 -12.49
C HIS A 169 20.98 13.29 -12.61
N PRO A 170 20.43 13.49 -13.82
CA PRO A 170 19.17 14.24 -14.01
C PRO A 170 18.00 13.66 -13.22
N ALA A 171 17.90 12.33 -13.09
CA ALA A 171 16.85 11.68 -12.32
C ALA A 171 17.05 11.78 -10.81
N MET A 172 18.23 12.11 -10.30
CA MET A 172 18.50 12.22 -8.86
C MET A 172 17.72 13.38 -8.24
N TYR A 173 16.62 13.08 -7.60
CA TYR A 173 15.75 14.06 -6.96
C TYR A 173 16.09 14.27 -5.49
N GLY A 174 16.38 13.19 -4.78
CA GLY A 174 16.63 13.24 -3.36
C GLY A 174 17.22 11.96 -2.81
N TRP A 175 17.30 11.91 -1.48
CA TRP A 175 17.73 10.74 -0.71
C TRP A 175 16.56 10.12 0.01
N TYR A 176 16.48 8.81 -0.01
CA TYR A 176 15.72 8.02 0.95
C TYR A 176 16.70 7.56 2.03
N LEU A 177 16.49 8.00 3.26
CA LEU A 177 17.27 7.53 4.39
C LEU A 177 16.61 6.28 4.97
N PRO A 178 17.22 5.11 4.87
CA PRO A 178 16.63 3.84 5.27
C PRO A 178 16.72 3.62 6.80
N VAL A 179 16.33 4.65 7.56
CA VAL A 179 16.19 4.57 9.02
C VAL A 179 14.77 4.15 9.29
N GLU A 180 14.56 2.85 9.34
CA GLU A 180 13.26 2.30 9.69
C GLU A 180 13.15 2.16 11.20
N ASP A 181 12.52 3.12 11.85
CA ASP A 181 12.23 3.06 13.28
C ASP A 181 10.71 3.09 13.51
N CYS A 182 10.29 2.51 14.62
CA CYS A 182 8.90 2.51 15.03
C CYS A 182 8.57 3.85 15.71
N PHE A 183 7.51 4.49 15.25
CA PHE A 183 7.01 5.73 15.83
C PHE A 183 6.21 5.55 17.13
N GLY A 184 6.06 4.35 17.63
CA GLY A 184 5.17 4.09 18.76
C GLY A 184 5.87 3.95 20.13
N PRO A 185 5.35 4.57 21.17
CA PRO A 185 4.25 5.56 21.16
C PRO A 185 4.66 6.94 20.66
N VAL A 186 5.95 7.28 20.73
CA VAL A 186 6.59 8.47 20.17
C VAL A 186 7.89 8.06 19.49
N LEU A 187 8.46 8.92 18.67
CA LEU A 187 9.79 8.71 18.07
C LEU A 187 10.84 8.46 19.16
N SER A 188 11.82 7.62 18.87
CA SER A 188 13.01 7.59 19.72
C SER A 188 13.87 8.82 19.43
N ASP A 189 14.44 9.45 20.47
CA ASP A 189 15.40 10.55 20.28
C ASP A 189 16.61 10.08 19.45
N TYR A 190 16.96 8.81 19.58
CA TYR A 190 18.00 8.19 18.74
C TYR A 190 17.65 8.23 17.25
N ALA A 191 16.42 7.91 16.86
CA ALA A 191 16.00 7.94 15.45
C ALA A 191 16.06 9.37 14.90
N VAL A 192 15.60 10.35 15.65
CA VAL A 192 15.71 11.78 15.29
C VAL A 192 17.17 12.18 15.07
N ASP A 193 18.05 11.84 15.99
CA ASP A 193 19.48 12.18 15.90
C ASP A 193 20.18 11.47 14.73
N ALA A 194 19.84 10.19 14.50
CA ALA A 194 20.39 9.41 13.38
C ALA A 194 19.94 9.98 12.02
N VAL A 195 18.65 10.27 11.87
CA VAL A 195 18.11 10.90 10.66
C VAL A 195 18.79 12.25 10.40
N ASN A 196 18.85 13.12 11.42
CA ASN A 196 19.44 14.45 11.26
C ASN A 196 20.94 14.39 10.92
N ALA A 197 21.68 13.45 11.48
CA ALA A 197 23.09 13.25 11.14
C ALA A 197 23.30 12.82 9.70
N LEU A 198 22.47 11.89 9.18
CA LEU A 198 22.53 11.48 7.78
C LEU A 198 22.02 12.58 6.84
N THR A 199 20.99 13.32 7.25
CA THR A 199 20.49 14.48 6.51
C THR A 199 21.56 15.56 6.34
N ALA A 200 22.26 15.91 7.41
CA ALA A 200 23.35 16.88 7.34
C ALA A 200 24.41 16.47 6.31
N LYS A 201 24.76 15.17 6.28
CA LYS A 201 25.70 14.65 5.29
C LYS A 201 25.13 14.67 3.87
N ALA A 202 23.86 14.31 3.69
CA ALA A 202 23.20 14.36 2.38
C ALA A 202 23.17 15.80 1.81
N ARG A 203 22.85 16.79 2.64
CA ARG A 203 22.82 18.20 2.25
C ARG A 203 24.23 18.75 1.93
N GLU A 204 25.26 18.28 2.65
CA GLU A 204 26.66 18.58 2.32
C GLU A 204 27.06 18.05 0.95
N LEU A 205 26.73 16.78 0.68
CA LEU A 205 27.14 16.09 -0.54
C LEU A 205 26.36 16.54 -1.78
N THR A 206 25.09 16.83 -1.61
CA THR A 206 24.17 17.16 -2.72
C THR A 206 23.22 18.29 -2.30
N PRO A 207 23.71 19.53 -2.24
CA PRO A 207 22.88 20.67 -1.83
C PRO A 207 21.61 20.81 -2.68
N GLY A 208 20.48 21.07 -2.02
CA GLY A 208 19.19 21.26 -2.68
C GLY A 208 18.44 19.97 -3.07
N LYS A 209 19.01 18.81 -2.84
CA LYS A 209 18.26 17.54 -3.00
C LYS A 209 17.36 17.29 -1.81
N LYS A 210 16.19 16.68 -2.10
CA LYS A 210 15.16 16.39 -1.09
C LYS A 210 15.56 15.20 -0.20
N ILE A 211 15.07 15.21 1.04
CA ILE A 211 15.29 14.13 2.01
C ILE A 211 13.94 13.50 2.35
N LEU A 212 13.83 12.19 2.21
CA LEU A 212 12.67 11.38 2.50
C LEU A 212 13.01 10.30 3.52
N ILE A 213 12.12 10.09 4.50
CA ILE A 213 12.10 8.94 5.40
C ILE A 213 10.76 8.22 5.30
N SER A 214 10.72 6.92 5.61
CA SER A 214 9.49 6.12 5.56
C SER A 214 9.35 5.22 6.78
N PRO A 215 8.98 5.80 7.92
CA PRO A 215 8.85 5.07 9.17
C PRO A 215 7.57 4.24 9.27
N TYR A 216 7.54 3.28 10.21
CA TYR A 216 6.38 2.45 10.51
C TYR A 216 5.84 2.71 11.92
N GLY A 217 4.73 2.07 12.29
CA GLY A 217 4.14 2.17 13.64
C GLY A 217 2.99 3.16 13.74
N ILE A 218 2.36 3.54 12.62
CA ILE A 218 1.25 4.52 12.60
C ILE A 218 0.09 4.15 13.54
N PHE A 219 -0.14 2.87 13.80
CA PHE A 219 -1.18 2.40 14.72
C PHE A 219 -0.73 2.28 16.17
N ASN A 220 0.57 2.32 16.42
CA ASN A 220 1.17 2.22 17.76
C ASN A 220 1.56 3.59 18.32
N SER A 221 1.45 4.63 17.49
CA SER A 221 1.83 5.99 17.85
C SER A 221 0.74 6.68 18.66
N ASP A 222 1.17 7.51 19.60
CA ASP A 222 0.31 8.43 20.34
C ASP A 222 0.50 9.85 19.79
N PHE A 223 -0.32 10.21 18.80
CA PHE A 223 -0.25 11.52 18.15
C PHE A 223 -0.81 12.65 19.03
N ASP A 224 -1.44 12.32 20.14
CA ASP A 224 -1.91 13.30 21.11
C ASP A 224 -0.82 13.63 22.17
N ASP A 225 0.26 12.83 22.23
CA ASP A 225 1.43 13.15 23.02
C ASP A 225 2.20 14.34 22.41
N PRO A 226 2.36 15.47 23.12
CA PRO A 226 3.03 16.66 22.59
C PRO A 226 4.48 16.40 22.14
N ARG A 227 5.14 15.41 22.74
CA ARG A 227 6.50 15.03 22.37
C ARG A 227 6.58 14.55 20.91
N TYR A 228 5.51 13.92 20.40
CA TYR A 228 5.48 13.46 19.01
C TYR A 228 5.62 14.65 18.05
N ALA A 229 4.80 15.69 18.23
CA ALA A 229 4.87 16.89 17.41
C ALA A 229 6.21 17.62 17.56
N GLU A 230 6.75 17.71 18.76
CA GLU A 230 8.06 18.32 19.02
C GLU A 230 9.19 17.56 18.29
N GLN A 231 9.15 16.23 18.27
CA GLN A 231 10.13 15.40 17.61
C GLN A 231 10.03 15.51 16.09
N VAL A 232 8.83 15.52 15.52
CA VAL A 232 8.64 15.77 14.08
C VAL A 232 9.18 17.14 13.68
N CYS A 233 8.94 18.18 14.48
CA CYS A 233 9.50 19.52 14.23
C CYS A 233 11.04 19.59 14.33
N ARG A 234 11.67 18.64 15.00
CA ARG A 234 13.15 18.54 15.12
C ARG A 234 13.79 17.80 13.94
N LEU A 235 13.01 17.09 13.13
CA LEU A 235 13.52 16.37 11.97
C LEU A 235 13.91 17.34 10.86
N ASP A 236 15.14 17.28 10.38
CA ASP A 236 15.61 18.05 9.23
C ASP A 236 15.39 17.26 7.91
N VAL A 237 14.13 16.93 7.63
CA VAL A 237 13.73 16.22 6.41
C VAL A 237 12.73 17.04 5.63
N ASP A 238 12.60 16.78 4.33
CA ASP A 238 11.62 17.43 3.48
C ASP A 238 10.29 16.67 3.42
N ILE A 239 10.35 15.33 3.55
CA ILE A 239 9.20 14.45 3.33
C ILE A 239 9.23 13.31 4.34
N ILE A 240 8.08 13.02 4.95
CA ILE A 240 7.86 11.80 5.72
C ILE A 240 6.75 11.01 5.02
N ALA A 241 7.08 9.81 4.52
CA ALA A 241 6.17 8.89 3.88
C ALA A 241 5.85 7.73 4.84
N TYR A 242 4.83 7.91 5.67
CA TYR A 242 4.47 6.90 6.69
C TYR A 242 3.96 5.61 6.05
N GLN A 243 4.46 4.47 6.51
CA GLN A 243 3.92 3.16 6.16
C GLN A 243 2.55 2.98 6.81
N ASP A 244 1.56 2.59 6.02
CA ASP A 244 0.19 2.39 6.53
C ASP A 244 -0.03 1.04 7.21
N GLU A 245 0.94 0.13 7.11
CA GLU A 245 0.99 -1.19 7.75
C GLU A 245 -0.25 -2.09 7.52
N ILE A 246 -1.04 -1.82 6.49
CA ILE A 246 -2.25 -2.62 6.19
C ILE A 246 -1.89 -3.94 5.51
N GLY A 247 -0.80 -3.97 4.76
CA GLY A 247 -0.35 -5.16 4.02
C GLY A 247 0.45 -6.16 4.84
N CYS A 248 1.33 -5.68 5.73
CA CYS A 248 2.36 -6.54 6.30
C CYS A 248 2.02 -7.17 7.65
N VAL A 249 1.42 -6.45 8.57
CA VAL A 249 1.30 -6.94 9.96
C VAL A 249 -0.03 -6.66 10.64
N ARG A 250 -0.84 -5.75 10.11
CA ARG A 250 -1.91 -5.13 10.89
C ARG A 250 -3.28 -5.31 10.29
N GLU A 251 -3.61 -6.54 9.96
CA GLU A 251 -4.92 -6.93 9.43
C GLU A 251 -6.10 -6.54 10.33
N LYS A 252 -5.80 -6.29 11.61
CA LYS A 252 -6.80 -5.93 12.61
C LYS A 252 -7.09 -4.44 12.70
N TYR A 253 -6.32 -3.61 12.01
CA TYR A 253 -6.53 -2.17 12.11
C TYR A 253 -7.62 -1.71 11.14
N PRO A 254 -8.66 -1.05 11.67
CA PRO A 254 -9.72 -0.53 10.83
C PRO A 254 -9.23 0.66 10.01
N LEU A 255 -9.63 0.73 8.75
CA LEU A 255 -9.30 1.83 7.86
C LEU A 255 -9.81 3.18 8.36
N THR A 256 -10.90 3.19 9.15
CA THR A 256 -11.39 4.39 9.84
C THR A 256 -10.35 4.96 10.80
N ARG A 257 -9.68 4.11 11.59
CA ARG A 257 -8.60 4.54 12.48
C ARG A 257 -7.39 5.02 11.68
N LEU A 258 -7.09 4.40 10.56
CA LEU A 258 -6.03 4.88 9.66
C LEU A 258 -6.30 6.31 9.20
N ARG A 259 -7.52 6.63 8.77
CA ARG A 259 -7.91 7.98 8.39
C ARG A 259 -7.76 8.98 9.54
N GLU A 260 -8.19 8.61 10.73
CA GLU A 260 -8.06 9.46 11.93
C GLU A 260 -6.58 9.73 12.25
N ASN A 261 -5.73 8.72 12.13
CA ASN A 261 -4.29 8.89 12.30
C ASN A 261 -3.70 9.86 11.26
N TRP A 262 -4.11 9.75 9.99
CA TRP A 262 -3.69 10.70 8.96
C TRP A 262 -4.10 12.14 9.27
N LYS A 263 -5.32 12.35 9.78
CA LYS A 263 -5.77 13.69 10.18
C LYS A 263 -4.93 14.28 11.31
N LYS A 264 -4.65 13.50 12.34
CA LYS A 264 -3.78 13.93 13.44
C LYS A 264 -2.37 14.26 12.96
N LEU A 265 -1.82 13.40 12.10
CA LEU A 265 -0.52 13.66 11.48
C LEU A 265 -0.53 14.92 10.63
N ARG A 266 -1.62 15.21 9.89
CA ARG A 266 -1.74 16.45 9.10
C ARG A 266 -1.58 17.70 9.99
N GLU A 267 -2.21 17.72 11.14
CA GLU A 267 -2.10 18.85 12.08
C GLU A 267 -0.66 19.03 12.59
N ILE A 268 0.07 17.93 12.78
CA ILE A 268 1.48 17.96 13.20
C ILE A 268 2.36 18.47 12.05
N HIS A 269 2.14 17.97 10.84
CA HIS A 269 2.89 18.35 9.65
C HIS A 269 2.69 19.79 9.24
N ASP A 270 1.48 20.33 9.42
CA ASP A 270 1.19 21.75 9.18
C ASP A 270 2.02 22.66 10.08
N LYS A 271 2.32 22.22 11.31
CA LYS A 271 3.18 22.96 12.24
C LYS A 271 4.66 22.79 11.89
N ALA A 272 5.07 21.60 11.46
CA ALA A 272 6.45 21.28 11.15
C ALA A 272 6.92 21.82 9.78
N GLY A 273 5.99 22.06 8.85
CA GLY A 273 6.31 22.48 7.48
C GLY A 273 6.95 21.38 6.63
N ILE A 274 6.75 20.10 6.99
CA ILE A 274 7.28 18.91 6.30
C ILE A 274 6.16 18.30 5.46
N GLU A 275 6.44 17.89 4.23
CA GLU A 275 5.45 17.20 3.38
C GLU A 275 5.09 15.84 4.01
N MET A 276 3.79 15.55 4.05
CA MET A 276 3.24 14.31 4.58
C MET A 276 2.79 13.40 3.44
N TRP A 277 3.50 12.31 3.20
CA TRP A 277 3.12 11.32 2.20
C TRP A 277 2.61 10.05 2.88
N ALA A 278 1.71 9.34 2.19
CA ALA A 278 1.35 7.98 2.57
C ALA A 278 2.17 6.97 1.76
N ASN A 279 2.80 6.02 2.43
CA ASN A 279 3.37 4.84 1.81
C ASN A 279 2.39 3.68 2.03
N CYS A 280 1.49 3.50 1.06
CA CYS A 280 0.44 2.50 1.13
C CYS A 280 0.97 1.12 0.71
N GLU A 281 0.79 0.13 1.57
CA GLU A 281 1.20 -1.25 1.29
C GLU A 281 0.22 -1.93 0.33
N SER A 282 0.62 -2.07 -0.92
CA SER A 282 -0.18 -2.62 -2.01
C SER A 282 -0.16 -4.15 -2.09
N PHE A 283 0.47 -4.81 -1.15
CA PHE A 283 0.67 -6.25 -1.10
C PHE A 283 -0.06 -6.92 0.05
N THR A 284 -0.10 -8.23 -0.01
CA THR A 284 -0.42 -9.12 1.11
C THR A 284 0.50 -10.34 1.08
N TRP A 285 0.62 -11.08 2.19
CA TRP A 285 1.33 -12.34 2.20
C TRP A 285 0.50 -13.42 1.50
N GLU A 286 1.10 -14.20 0.62
CA GLU A 286 0.42 -15.34 -0.04
C GLU A 286 0.00 -16.42 0.98
N GLY A 287 0.82 -16.62 2.01
CA GLY A 287 0.50 -17.44 3.17
C GLY A 287 -0.45 -16.72 4.12
N ASN A 288 -0.06 -16.59 5.35
CA ASN A 288 -0.71 -15.71 6.34
C ASN A 288 0.33 -14.72 6.86
N THR A 289 -0.08 -13.74 7.65
CA THR A 289 0.83 -12.72 8.20
C THR A 289 1.98 -13.28 9.03
N ASN A 290 1.84 -14.49 9.55
CA ASN A 290 2.91 -15.18 10.27
C ASN A 290 3.83 -15.96 9.34
N ASP A 291 3.41 -16.22 8.09
CA ASP A 291 4.20 -16.95 7.10
C ASP A 291 5.06 -16.00 6.25
N ARG A 292 6.03 -15.38 6.90
CA ARG A 292 6.94 -14.42 6.28
C ARG A 292 7.90 -15.02 5.26
N ALA A 293 7.92 -16.33 5.11
CA ALA A 293 8.64 -17.01 4.04
C ALA A 293 7.83 -17.10 2.74
N SER A 294 6.53 -16.85 2.80
CA SER A 294 5.68 -16.79 1.60
C SER A 294 5.92 -15.52 0.79
N ALA A 295 5.53 -15.55 -0.48
CA ALA A 295 5.66 -14.40 -1.37
C ALA A 295 4.75 -13.24 -0.95
N LEU A 296 5.17 -12.02 -1.24
CA LEU A 296 4.28 -10.87 -1.25
C LEU A 296 3.49 -10.87 -2.56
N VAL A 297 2.18 -11.00 -2.48
CA VAL A 297 1.30 -10.95 -3.64
C VAL A 297 0.44 -9.68 -3.61
N PRO A 298 -0.10 -9.23 -4.74
CA PRO A 298 -0.96 -8.05 -4.77
C PRO A 298 -2.12 -8.15 -3.79
N ALA A 299 -2.41 -7.07 -3.10
CA ALA A 299 -3.67 -6.89 -2.39
C ALA A 299 -4.85 -6.82 -3.38
N SER A 300 -6.08 -7.05 -2.90
CA SER A 300 -7.25 -6.71 -3.71
C SER A 300 -7.24 -5.21 -4.02
N PHE A 301 -7.63 -4.85 -5.24
CA PHE A 301 -7.70 -3.45 -5.62
C PHE A 301 -8.64 -2.65 -4.71
N SER A 302 -9.77 -3.21 -4.33
CA SER A 302 -10.70 -2.59 -3.39
C SER A 302 -10.08 -2.29 -2.02
N ARG A 303 -9.25 -3.20 -1.47
CA ARG A 303 -8.51 -2.90 -0.24
C ARG A 303 -7.53 -1.76 -0.45
N PHE A 304 -6.74 -1.81 -1.52
CA PHE A 304 -5.74 -0.79 -1.81
C PHE A 304 -6.38 0.57 -2.06
N LEU A 305 -7.49 0.61 -2.80
CA LEU A 305 -8.25 1.84 -3.01
C LEU A 305 -8.80 2.40 -1.68
N SER A 306 -9.22 1.54 -0.76
CA SER A 306 -9.67 1.97 0.57
C SER A 306 -8.54 2.63 1.38
N GLN A 307 -7.31 2.16 1.24
CA GLN A 307 -6.14 2.81 1.85
C GLN A 307 -5.89 4.19 1.22
N GLN A 308 -6.00 4.30 -0.13
CA GLN A 308 -5.88 5.58 -0.83
C GLN A 308 -6.95 6.57 -0.38
N ILE A 309 -8.21 6.12 -0.24
CA ILE A 309 -9.32 6.95 0.26
C ILE A 309 -9.01 7.44 1.68
N ALA A 310 -8.59 6.55 2.58
CA ALA A 310 -8.26 6.93 3.96
C ALA A 310 -7.13 7.96 4.02
N ALA A 311 -6.08 7.77 3.23
CA ALA A 311 -4.95 8.69 3.14
C ALA A 311 -5.37 10.06 2.56
N SER A 312 -6.13 10.04 1.45
CA SER A 312 -6.62 11.26 0.80
C SER A 312 -7.53 12.07 1.71
N ALA A 313 -8.50 11.40 2.36
CA ALA A 313 -9.41 12.02 3.34
C ALA A 313 -8.68 12.49 4.61
N GLY A 314 -7.54 11.90 4.92
CA GLY A 314 -6.66 12.34 6.01
C GLY A 314 -5.76 13.51 5.67
N GLY A 315 -5.77 13.97 4.40
CA GLY A 315 -5.06 15.16 3.95
C GLY A 315 -3.57 14.96 3.64
N VAL A 316 -3.17 13.75 3.22
CA VAL A 316 -1.79 13.54 2.77
C VAL A 316 -1.50 14.34 1.49
N ASP A 317 -0.27 14.80 1.33
CA ASP A 317 0.13 15.56 0.16
C ASP A 317 0.29 14.67 -1.08
N ARG A 318 0.71 13.41 -0.89
CA ARG A 318 0.89 12.40 -1.95
C ARG A 318 0.73 10.99 -1.42
N ILE A 319 0.45 10.09 -2.35
CA ILE A 319 0.45 8.64 -2.09
C ILE A 319 1.56 8.00 -2.92
N ILE A 320 2.38 7.22 -2.27
CA ILE A 320 3.31 6.29 -2.88
C ILE A 320 2.97 4.87 -2.40
N SER A 321 3.45 3.85 -3.08
CA SER A 321 3.15 2.47 -2.70
C SER A 321 4.39 1.68 -2.32
N PHE A 322 4.22 0.74 -1.42
CA PHE A 322 5.15 -0.35 -1.23
C PHE A 322 4.45 -1.64 -1.70
N MET A 323 4.86 -2.26 -2.76
CA MET A 323 5.98 -1.97 -3.65
C MET A 323 5.55 -2.21 -5.10
N PHE A 324 6.43 -1.95 -6.10
CA PHE A 324 6.12 -2.20 -7.51
C PHE A 324 6.40 -3.64 -7.95
N VAL A 325 7.62 -4.12 -7.69
CA VAL A 325 8.12 -5.42 -8.18
C VAL A 325 7.26 -6.58 -7.66
N GLY A 326 6.69 -7.34 -8.58
CA GLY A 326 5.84 -8.48 -8.28
C GLY A 326 4.40 -8.13 -7.88
N ILE A 327 4.04 -6.84 -7.84
CA ILE A 327 2.71 -6.36 -7.46
C ILE A 327 1.97 -5.78 -8.68
N TYR A 328 2.65 -5.02 -9.51
CA TYR A 328 2.07 -4.39 -10.69
C TYR A 328 2.90 -4.73 -11.94
N ASP A 329 2.50 -5.74 -12.69
CA ASP A 329 3.10 -6.05 -13.97
C ASP A 329 2.13 -5.68 -15.10
N ASP A 330 2.58 -4.88 -16.05
CA ASP A 330 1.85 -4.66 -17.30
C ASP A 330 1.53 -6.03 -17.92
N PRO A 331 0.25 -6.36 -18.21
CA PRO A 331 -0.10 -7.64 -18.81
C PRO A 331 0.62 -7.93 -20.13
N SER A 332 1.06 -6.90 -20.83
CA SER A 332 1.83 -6.98 -22.08
C SER A 332 3.35 -7.07 -21.87
N SER A 333 3.83 -6.96 -20.62
CA SER A 333 5.26 -6.98 -20.33
C SER A 333 5.88 -8.36 -20.60
N GLU A 334 7.06 -8.36 -21.21
CA GLU A 334 7.91 -9.56 -21.34
C GLU A 334 8.52 -9.97 -19.99
N TYR A 335 8.68 -9.00 -19.07
CA TYR A 335 9.31 -9.18 -17.76
C TYR A 335 8.25 -9.25 -16.67
N ARG A 336 7.69 -10.43 -16.47
CA ARG A 336 6.69 -10.68 -15.41
C ARG A 336 7.36 -11.20 -14.16
N LEU A 337 7.10 -10.54 -13.07
CA LEU A 337 7.69 -10.84 -11.76
C LEU A 337 6.61 -11.21 -10.75
N GLY A 338 6.99 -11.90 -9.68
CA GLY A 338 6.04 -12.32 -8.67
C GLY A 338 5.01 -13.31 -9.20
N GLN A 339 3.77 -13.20 -8.75
CA GLN A 339 2.65 -14.03 -9.22
C GLN A 339 2.00 -13.38 -10.46
N PRO A 340 2.30 -13.86 -11.69
CA PRO A 340 2.03 -13.10 -12.92
C PRO A 340 0.56 -12.81 -13.19
N ARG A 341 -0.34 -13.70 -12.74
CA ARG A 341 -1.77 -13.51 -12.93
C ARG A 341 -2.31 -12.41 -12.01
N LEU A 342 -1.88 -12.42 -10.76
CA LEU A 342 -2.37 -11.46 -9.77
C LEU A 342 -1.77 -10.08 -10.01
N SER A 343 -0.48 -10.00 -10.35
CA SER A 343 0.16 -8.71 -10.65
C SER A 343 -0.42 -8.05 -11.90
N ALA A 344 -0.69 -8.84 -12.96
CA ALA A 344 -1.36 -8.35 -14.16
C ALA A 344 -2.80 -7.88 -13.88
N GLN A 345 -3.52 -8.58 -13.01
CA GLN A 345 -4.85 -8.18 -12.59
C GLN A 345 -4.80 -6.86 -11.80
N ALA A 346 -3.94 -6.75 -10.79
CA ALA A 346 -3.79 -5.54 -9.98
C ALA A 346 -3.41 -4.32 -10.84
N HIS A 347 -2.50 -4.50 -11.79
CA HIS A 347 -2.16 -3.46 -12.76
C HIS A 347 -3.39 -3.04 -13.58
N SER A 348 -4.13 -3.99 -14.14
CA SER A 348 -5.27 -3.71 -15.01
C SER A 348 -6.41 -3.01 -14.25
N GLU A 349 -6.69 -3.43 -13.03
CA GLU A 349 -7.69 -2.82 -12.16
C GLU A 349 -7.29 -1.37 -11.79
N TYR A 350 -6.03 -1.17 -11.41
CA TYR A 350 -5.53 0.18 -11.11
C TYR A 350 -5.59 1.08 -12.35
N MET A 351 -5.14 0.61 -13.50
CA MET A 351 -5.14 1.40 -14.74
C MET A 351 -6.55 1.73 -15.22
N SER A 352 -7.49 0.82 -15.06
CA SER A 352 -8.90 1.06 -15.38
C SER A 352 -9.48 2.18 -14.51
N TRP A 353 -9.18 2.15 -13.21
CA TRP A 353 -9.57 3.21 -12.29
C TRP A 353 -8.90 4.53 -12.62
N PHE A 354 -7.59 4.52 -12.82
CA PHE A 354 -6.79 5.71 -13.09
C PHE A 354 -7.21 6.42 -14.38
N ALA A 355 -7.41 5.66 -15.48
CA ALA A 355 -7.84 6.20 -16.76
C ALA A 355 -9.28 6.72 -16.77
N GLY A 356 -10.11 6.20 -15.89
CA GLY A 356 -11.50 6.61 -15.78
C GLY A 356 -11.73 7.93 -15.05
N GLU A 357 -10.69 8.55 -14.48
CA GLU A 357 -10.81 9.71 -13.57
C GLU A 357 -11.91 9.50 -12.52
N LYS A 358 -12.04 8.27 -12.04
CA LYS A 358 -13.13 7.91 -11.15
C LYS A 358 -12.86 8.46 -9.77
N TYR A 359 -13.71 9.38 -9.42
CA TYR A 359 -13.82 9.88 -8.07
C TYR A 359 -14.84 9.03 -7.35
N TRP A 360 -14.48 8.59 -6.15
CA TRP A 360 -15.45 7.92 -5.31
C TRP A 360 -16.13 9.00 -4.47
N LYS A 361 -17.33 9.38 -4.84
CA LYS A 361 -18.19 10.16 -3.99
C LYS A 361 -19.23 9.23 -3.38
N VAL A 362 -19.45 9.26 -2.09
CA VAL A 362 -20.67 8.73 -1.53
C VAL A 362 -21.75 9.76 -1.84
N VAL A 363 -22.65 9.45 -2.75
CA VAL A 363 -23.82 10.29 -2.98
C VAL A 363 -24.55 10.43 -1.66
N GLU A 364 -24.87 11.65 -1.27
CA GLU A 364 -25.43 12.01 0.04
C GLU A 364 -26.68 11.17 0.43
N ASN A 365 -27.32 10.56 -0.54
CA ASN A 365 -28.48 9.68 -0.39
C ASN A 365 -28.26 8.29 -1.01
N SER A 366 -27.02 7.86 -1.22
CA SER A 366 -26.76 6.50 -1.68
C SER A 366 -27.34 5.50 -0.69
N LEU A 367 -27.89 4.42 -1.22
CA LEU A 367 -28.31 3.30 -0.39
C LEU A 367 -27.13 2.82 0.42
N ARG A 368 -27.17 3.11 1.67
CA ARG A 368 -26.20 2.63 2.63
C ARG A 368 -26.65 1.26 3.10
N GLY A 369 -26.07 0.26 2.49
CA GLY A 369 -26.09 -1.06 3.02
C GLY A 369 -27.45 -1.74 3.16
N VAL A 370 -27.35 -2.99 3.37
CA VAL A 370 -28.51 -3.81 3.76
C VAL A 370 -29.11 -3.27 5.07
N TYR A 371 -28.31 -2.55 5.85
CA TYR A 371 -28.69 -2.11 7.22
C TYR A 371 -28.23 -0.68 7.57
N GLY A 372 -27.64 0.05 6.66
CA GLY A 372 -27.32 1.47 6.85
C GLY A 372 -26.23 1.82 7.86
N GLN A 373 -25.52 0.83 8.40
CA GLN A 373 -24.43 1.05 9.36
C GLN A 373 -23.33 0.00 9.19
N ALA A 374 -22.13 0.45 8.91
CA ALA A 374 -20.99 -0.41 8.80
C ALA A 374 -20.67 -1.17 10.10
N ALA A 375 -20.36 -2.44 9.99
CA ALA A 375 -19.88 -3.26 11.09
C ALA A 375 -18.36 -3.07 11.27
N SER A 376 -17.89 -3.37 12.48
CA SER A 376 -16.45 -3.50 12.74
C SER A 376 -15.92 -4.83 12.19
N GLU A 377 -14.60 -5.01 12.18
CA GLU A 377 -13.95 -6.27 11.79
C GLU A 377 -14.21 -7.45 12.75
N ASP A 378 -14.89 -7.20 13.88
CA ASP A 378 -15.29 -8.25 14.82
C ASP A 378 -16.40 -9.10 14.20
N PRO A 379 -16.20 -10.42 13.99
CA PRO A 379 -17.25 -11.33 13.54
C PRO A 379 -18.48 -11.40 14.46
N GLY A 380 -18.31 -11.02 15.71
CA GLY A 380 -19.39 -10.91 16.71
C GLY A 380 -20.24 -9.65 16.56
N ASN A 381 -19.87 -8.68 15.73
CA ASN A 381 -20.63 -7.45 15.56
C ASN A 381 -22.01 -7.75 14.99
N VAL A 382 -23.05 -7.26 15.67
CA VAL A 382 -24.47 -7.52 15.34
C VAL A 382 -24.91 -6.91 14.00
N ARG A 383 -24.14 -6.01 13.45
CA ARG A 383 -24.42 -5.36 12.16
C ARG A 383 -24.13 -6.25 10.95
N TRP A 384 -23.31 -7.30 11.13
CA TRP A 384 -23.09 -8.27 10.07
C TRP A 384 -24.33 -9.09 9.80
N LYS A 385 -24.81 -9.05 8.56
CA LYS A 385 -25.78 -10.01 8.05
C LYS A 385 -25.06 -11.28 7.65
N LYS A 386 -25.50 -12.38 8.23
CA LYS A 386 -24.91 -13.71 8.06
C LYS A 386 -25.70 -14.50 7.02
N PHE A 387 -25.01 -14.96 5.99
CA PHE A 387 -25.55 -15.81 4.95
C PHE A 387 -24.91 -17.18 5.07
N PRO A 388 -25.70 -18.26 5.16
CA PRO A 388 -25.15 -19.61 5.26
C PRO A 388 -24.53 -20.06 3.94
N GLN A 389 -23.80 -21.19 4.00
CA GLN A 389 -23.36 -21.87 2.79
C GLN A 389 -24.52 -22.11 1.83
N GLY A 390 -24.29 -21.92 0.53
CA GLY A 390 -25.28 -22.09 -0.53
C GLY A 390 -25.59 -20.80 -1.27
N ILE A 391 -26.72 -20.77 -1.96
CA ILE A 391 -27.16 -19.61 -2.75
C ILE A 391 -27.87 -18.62 -1.83
N SER A 392 -27.46 -17.37 -1.91
CA SER A 392 -28.06 -16.27 -1.16
C SER A 392 -28.24 -15.03 -2.05
N GLU A 393 -29.20 -14.19 -1.67
CA GLU A 393 -29.49 -12.94 -2.36
C GLU A 393 -29.62 -11.79 -1.34
N VAL A 394 -29.10 -10.64 -1.72
CA VAL A 394 -29.29 -9.36 -1.02
C VAL A 394 -30.01 -8.43 -1.99
N ILE A 395 -31.16 -7.92 -1.58
CA ILE A 395 -31.96 -6.99 -2.37
C ILE A 395 -32.04 -5.67 -1.62
N VAL A 396 -31.75 -4.59 -2.32
CA VAL A 396 -31.76 -3.22 -1.79
C VAL A 396 -32.66 -2.37 -2.66
N ALA A 397 -33.52 -1.54 -2.05
CA ALA A 397 -34.29 -0.54 -2.76
C ALA A 397 -33.36 0.62 -3.19
N VAL A 398 -33.65 1.23 -4.33
CA VAL A 398 -33.00 2.45 -4.81
C VAL A 398 -33.96 3.61 -4.55
N ASP A 399 -33.63 4.44 -3.57
CA ASP A 399 -34.50 5.51 -3.09
C ASP A 399 -34.46 6.77 -3.97
N GLN A 400 -33.57 6.79 -4.96
CA GLN A 400 -33.37 7.94 -5.82
C GLN A 400 -33.30 7.58 -7.29
N GLU A 401 -33.80 8.48 -8.09
CA GLU A 401 -33.69 8.41 -9.54
C GLU A 401 -32.32 8.88 -9.98
N CYS A 402 -31.35 7.97 -9.98
CA CYS A 402 -29.99 8.25 -10.42
C CYS A 402 -29.49 7.16 -11.40
N ALA A 403 -28.56 7.54 -12.27
CA ALA A 403 -27.78 6.57 -13.01
C ALA A 403 -26.90 5.79 -12.04
N ILE A 404 -26.67 4.50 -12.29
CA ILE A 404 -25.83 3.65 -11.46
C ILE A 404 -24.59 3.27 -12.25
N GLU A 405 -23.46 3.86 -11.87
CA GLU A 405 -22.17 3.61 -12.49
C GLU A 405 -21.38 2.52 -11.77
N SER A 406 -21.60 2.37 -10.47
CA SER A 406 -20.90 1.36 -9.68
C SER A 406 -21.70 0.92 -8.45
N VAL A 407 -21.42 -0.30 -7.98
CA VAL A 407 -21.95 -0.86 -6.74
C VAL A 407 -20.84 -1.54 -5.97
N LEU A 408 -20.62 -1.11 -4.73
CA LEU A 408 -19.65 -1.69 -3.80
C LEU A 408 -20.36 -2.61 -2.81
N VAL A 409 -19.85 -3.82 -2.65
CA VAL A 409 -20.32 -4.79 -1.65
C VAL A 409 -19.24 -4.96 -0.59
N ARG A 410 -19.61 -4.65 0.66
CA ARG A 410 -18.70 -4.73 1.78
C ARG A 410 -18.90 -6.04 2.53
N MET A 411 -17.83 -6.81 2.73
CA MET A 411 -17.87 -8.16 3.28
C MET A 411 -16.82 -8.35 4.37
N LEU A 412 -17.09 -9.28 5.30
CA LEU A 412 -16.09 -9.74 6.26
C LEU A 412 -15.40 -10.99 5.73
N ASN A 413 -14.09 -11.01 5.85
CA ASN A 413 -13.27 -12.21 5.66
C ASN A 413 -12.61 -12.59 6.99
N CYS A 414 -12.92 -13.77 7.51
CA CYS A 414 -12.30 -14.32 8.71
C CYS A 414 -12.24 -15.86 8.60
N ARG A 415 -11.21 -16.35 7.96
CA ARG A 415 -11.09 -17.79 7.64
C ARG A 415 -11.03 -18.70 8.85
N LYS A 416 -10.42 -18.23 9.95
CA LYS A 416 -10.39 -19.00 11.20
C LYS A 416 -11.78 -19.35 11.73
N ASP A 417 -12.77 -18.50 11.42
CA ASP A 417 -14.16 -18.66 11.83
C ASP A 417 -15.04 -19.18 10.68
N GLY A 418 -14.46 -19.61 9.57
CA GLY A 418 -15.16 -20.09 8.40
C GLY A 418 -15.99 -19.02 7.68
N ILE A 419 -15.57 -17.74 7.78
CA ILE A 419 -16.23 -16.60 7.13
C ILE A 419 -15.39 -16.22 5.92
N THR A 420 -15.95 -16.32 4.74
CA THR A 420 -15.25 -15.96 3.49
C THR A 420 -16.18 -15.27 2.51
N PRO A 421 -15.67 -14.35 1.68
CA PRO A 421 -16.40 -13.89 0.51
C PRO A 421 -16.78 -15.07 -0.39
N PRO A 422 -17.85 -14.98 -1.16
CA PRO A 422 -18.21 -15.99 -2.17
C PRO A 422 -17.24 -15.95 -3.35
N ASP A 423 -17.17 -17.04 -4.11
CA ASP A 423 -16.29 -17.12 -5.29
C ASP A 423 -16.72 -16.17 -6.41
N LYS A 424 -18.03 -16.01 -6.55
CA LYS A 424 -18.67 -15.16 -7.59
C LYS A 424 -19.89 -14.43 -7.04
N LEU A 425 -20.06 -13.21 -7.55
CA LEU A 425 -21.25 -12.42 -7.30
C LEU A 425 -21.87 -12.01 -8.64
N SER A 426 -23.20 -12.00 -8.70
CA SER A 426 -23.94 -11.41 -9.81
C SER A 426 -24.70 -10.17 -9.34
N LEU A 427 -24.67 -9.13 -10.16
CA LEU A 427 -25.45 -7.92 -9.97
C LEU A 427 -26.61 -7.90 -10.96
N SER A 428 -27.80 -7.68 -10.45
CA SER A 428 -29.02 -7.51 -11.24
C SER A 428 -29.78 -6.28 -10.78
N VAL A 429 -30.51 -5.66 -11.67
CA VAL A 429 -31.33 -4.48 -11.38
C VAL A 429 -32.77 -4.72 -11.80
N SER A 430 -33.67 -3.96 -11.19
CA SER A 430 -35.11 -4.01 -11.50
C SER A 430 -35.68 -2.59 -11.51
N ASP A 431 -36.47 -2.29 -12.53
CA ASP A 431 -37.24 -1.05 -12.69
C ASP A 431 -38.73 -1.22 -12.23
N ASP A 432 -39.20 -2.42 -12.09
CA ASP A 432 -40.58 -2.74 -11.63
C ASP A 432 -40.60 -3.38 -10.23
N GLY A 433 -39.44 -3.71 -9.66
CA GLY A 433 -39.30 -4.36 -8.35
C GLY A 433 -39.63 -5.86 -8.33
N ILE A 434 -39.96 -6.45 -9.47
CA ILE A 434 -40.37 -7.85 -9.65
C ILE A 434 -39.42 -8.58 -10.58
N ASN A 435 -39.18 -8.02 -11.75
CA ASN A 435 -38.32 -8.59 -12.78
C ASN A 435 -36.91 -8.06 -12.67
N TYR A 436 -35.93 -8.97 -12.65
CA TYR A 436 -34.51 -8.60 -12.50
C TYR A 436 -33.74 -8.90 -13.78
N ARG A 437 -33.06 -7.90 -14.28
CA ARG A 437 -32.13 -8.00 -15.40
C ARG A 437 -30.70 -8.08 -14.87
N MET A 438 -30.03 -9.18 -15.16
CA MET A 438 -28.61 -9.33 -14.79
C MET A 438 -27.75 -8.37 -15.60
N ILE A 439 -26.88 -7.63 -14.91
CA ILE A 439 -25.97 -6.64 -15.49
C ILE A 439 -24.57 -7.21 -15.59
N ARG A 440 -24.06 -7.78 -14.50
CA ARG A 440 -22.67 -8.24 -14.44
C ARG A 440 -22.51 -9.40 -13.47
N ILE A 441 -21.54 -10.25 -13.79
CA ILE A 441 -20.97 -11.22 -12.86
C ILE A 441 -19.53 -10.80 -12.64
N THR A 442 -19.11 -10.72 -11.38
CA THR A 442 -17.72 -10.54 -11.02
C THR A 442 -17.24 -11.76 -10.25
N ASP A 443 -16.03 -12.21 -10.55
CA ASP A 443 -15.35 -13.13 -9.66
C ASP A 443 -14.97 -12.33 -8.42
N ALA A 444 -15.31 -12.83 -7.24
CA ALA A 444 -14.70 -12.32 -6.05
C ALA A 444 -13.20 -12.48 -6.22
N PRO A 445 -12.39 -11.49 -5.81
CA PRO A 445 -10.96 -11.59 -5.97
C PRO A 445 -10.52 -12.92 -5.39
N SER A 446 -10.01 -13.80 -6.23
CA SER A 446 -9.49 -15.11 -5.82
C SER A 446 -8.16 -14.94 -5.08
N PHE A 447 -8.07 -13.86 -4.33
CA PHE A 447 -6.98 -13.68 -3.39
C PHE A 447 -7.20 -14.71 -2.31
N VAL A 448 -6.49 -15.78 -2.45
CA VAL A 448 -6.21 -16.66 -1.33
C VAL A 448 -5.35 -15.85 -0.36
N ASN A 449 -5.96 -14.84 0.21
CA ASN A 449 -5.43 -14.24 1.38
C ASN A 449 -5.57 -15.29 2.47
N ASN A 450 -4.51 -16.00 2.78
CA ASN A 450 -4.49 -16.98 3.87
C ASN A 450 -4.45 -16.30 5.24
N ARG A 451 -4.90 -15.06 5.31
CA ARG A 451 -5.08 -14.34 6.56
C ARG A 451 -6.07 -15.09 7.43
N HIS A 452 -5.68 -15.38 8.65
CA HIS A 452 -6.54 -16.03 9.62
C HIS A 452 -7.36 -15.06 10.45
N ASP A 453 -6.92 -13.82 10.54
CA ASP A 453 -7.61 -12.77 11.28
C ASP A 453 -8.74 -12.14 10.43
N ALA A 454 -9.67 -11.50 11.11
CA ALA A 454 -10.79 -10.84 10.46
C ALA A 454 -10.35 -9.54 9.77
N TYR A 455 -10.83 -9.31 8.57
CA TYR A 455 -10.66 -8.05 7.83
C TYR A 455 -11.84 -7.81 6.89
N ILE A 456 -12.00 -6.55 6.47
CA ILE A 456 -13.09 -6.17 5.57
C ILE A 456 -12.61 -6.26 4.13
N ASP A 457 -13.38 -6.99 3.34
CA ASP A 457 -13.23 -7.09 1.89
C ASP A 457 -14.27 -6.24 1.19
N HIS A 458 -13.90 -5.66 0.05
CA HIS A 458 -14.76 -4.84 -0.78
C HIS A 458 -14.78 -5.41 -2.21
N ILE A 459 -15.97 -5.71 -2.71
CA ILE A 459 -16.16 -6.18 -4.08
C ILE A 459 -16.88 -5.09 -4.85
N LEU A 460 -16.23 -4.59 -5.89
CA LEU A 460 -16.73 -3.50 -6.71
C LEU A 460 -17.26 -4.03 -8.04
N PHE A 461 -18.50 -3.68 -8.34
CA PHE A 461 -19.04 -3.70 -9.68
C PHE A 461 -18.91 -2.30 -10.27
N ASP A 462 -18.15 -2.17 -11.31
CA ASP A 462 -17.75 -0.90 -11.91
C ASP A 462 -18.17 -0.82 -13.37
N ASP A 463 -18.15 0.40 -13.98
CA ASP A 463 -18.55 0.62 -15.38
C ASP A 463 -19.93 0.01 -15.73
N LEU A 464 -20.89 0.25 -14.89
CA LEU A 464 -22.20 -0.35 -15.06
C LEU A 464 -23.05 0.34 -16.13
N GLY A 465 -22.90 1.66 -16.29
CA GLY A 465 -23.62 2.45 -17.30
C GLY A 465 -25.15 2.31 -17.24
N ILE A 466 -25.70 2.06 -16.06
CA ILE A 466 -27.14 1.82 -15.88
C ILE A 466 -27.83 3.18 -15.78
N GLN A 467 -28.76 3.41 -16.69
CA GLN A 467 -29.56 4.65 -16.69
C GLN A 467 -30.48 4.71 -15.47
N SER A 468 -30.98 5.91 -15.18
CA SER A 468 -31.98 6.13 -14.12
C SER A 468 -33.27 5.30 -14.31
N GLY A 469 -34.07 5.18 -13.26
CA GLY A 469 -35.33 4.43 -13.27
C GLY A 469 -35.21 3.06 -12.61
N ILE A 470 -34.08 2.69 -12.07
CA ILE A 470 -33.94 1.46 -11.29
C ILE A 470 -34.49 1.70 -9.88
N ILE A 471 -35.32 0.80 -9.41
CA ILE A 471 -35.91 0.85 -8.08
C ILE A 471 -35.38 -0.21 -7.12
N LYS A 472 -34.73 -1.24 -7.64
CA LYS A 472 -34.07 -2.27 -6.81
C LYS A 472 -32.80 -2.78 -7.44
N ILE A 473 -31.82 -3.07 -6.58
CA ILE A 473 -30.61 -3.79 -6.91
C ILE A 473 -30.62 -5.12 -6.17
N LYS A 474 -30.19 -6.18 -6.85
CA LYS A 474 -30.01 -7.50 -6.29
C LYS A 474 -28.58 -7.97 -6.52
N VAL A 475 -27.92 -8.35 -5.44
CA VAL A 475 -26.64 -9.07 -5.47
C VAL A 475 -26.90 -10.51 -5.06
N ALA A 476 -26.66 -11.44 -5.96
CA ALA A 476 -26.80 -12.87 -5.69
C ALA A 476 -25.43 -13.53 -5.75
N PHE A 477 -25.21 -14.53 -4.90
CA PHE A 477 -23.94 -15.23 -4.79
C PHE A 477 -24.11 -16.66 -4.31
N HIS A 478 -23.10 -17.48 -4.57
CA HIS A 478 -22.95 -18.82 -4.04
C HIS A 478 -21.75 -18.87 -3.10
N SER A 479 -21.98 -19.21 -1.85
CA SER A 479 -20.96 -19.28 -0.82
C SER A 479 -20.59 -20.71 -0.50
N GLN A 480 -19.32 -21.01 -0.47
CA GLN A 480 -18.81 -22.29 0.02
C GLN A 480 -18.72 -22.35 1.56
N ASN A 481 -18.69 -21.19 2.18
CA ASN A 481 -18.64 -21.02 3.64
C ASN A 481 -19.71 -20.02 4.06
N THR A 482 -19.70 -19.58 5.31
CA THR A 482 -20.56 -18.48 5.75
C THR A 482 -20.05 -17.16 5.19
N THR A 483 -20.94 -16.38 4.58
CA THR A 483 -20.63 -15.03 4.07
C THR A 483 -21.27 -13.99 4.96
N PHE A 484 -20.53 -12.94 5.30
CA PHE A 484 -21.01 -11.81 6.08
C PHE A 484 -20.97 -10.55 5.21
N ILE A 485 -22.13 -9.89 5.10
CA ILE A 485 -22.28 -8.61 4.38
C ILE A 485 -22.91 -7.61 5.32
N ASP A 486 -22.44 -6.38 5.32
CA ASP A 486 -23.08 -5.29 6.05
C ASP A 486 -23.57 -4.17 5.13
N GLU A 487 -22.89 -3.87 4.04
CA GLU A 487 -23.26 -2.75 3.17
C GLU A 487 -23.17 -3.07 1.67
N LEU A 488 -24.14 -2.54 0.91
CA LEU A 488 -24.07 -2.28 -0.52
C LEU A 488 -24.09 -0.76 -0.71
N ILE A 489 -23.12 -0.21 -1.37
CA ILE A 489 -23.00 1.23 -1.63
C ILE A 489 -23.14 1.45 -3.13
N ILE A 490 -24.14 2.26 -3.52
CA ILE A 490 -24.39 2.61 -4.92
C ILE A 490 -23.64 3.90 -5.22
N ASN A 491 -22.99 3.94 -6.40
CA ASN A 491 -22.20 5.07 -6.82
C ASN A 491 -21.34 5.59 -5.65
N PRO A 492 -20.52 4.74 -5.05
CA PRO A 492 -19.57 5.30 -4.10
C PRO A 492 -18.83 6.42 -4.83
N GLU A 493 -19.10 7.67 -4.45
CA GLU A 493 -18.38 8.80 -4.99
C GLU A 493 -16.97 8.84 -4.42
N VAL A 494 -16.03 9.04 -5.27
CA VAL A 494 -14.65 9.08 -4.90
C VAL A 494 -13.99 10.34 -5.40
#